data_6746b70aacbd1991f4f5f2e1a110c1a0
#
_entry.id   6746b70aacbd1991f4f5f2e1a110c1a0
#
_cell.length_a   1.000
_cell.length_b   1.000
_cell.length_c   1.000
_cell.angle_alpha   90.00
_cell.angle_beta   90.00
_cell.angle_gamma   90.00
#
_symmetry.space_group_name_H-M   'P 1'
#
loop_
_entity.id
_entity.type
_entity.pdbx_description
1 polymer ?
#
loop_
_entity_poly.entity_id
_entity_poly.type
_entity_poly.pdbx_seq_one_letter_code
_entity_poly.pdbx_strand_id
1 'polypeptide(L)'
;TNPNAIVGLTEFMADTKLSRKIELDFGHLFGKWEKQTELIVFNPPWLPASYDPEGNDEAIYYNENLFPDFFEGAKKRLLPEGKLVILFSNLAQITNVTKDHPIEKELTEGGRFQLEKCLKKTVKAASEKTKRDPHWRSSEEVELWVLINI
;
A
#
# COMPACT_ATOMS: atom_id res chain seq x y z
N THR A 1 -5.74 12.37 -6.65
CA THR A 1 -4.27 12.62 -6.76
C THR A 1 -3.99 14.07 -6.42
N ASN A 2 -3.04 14.35 -5.52
CA ASN A 2 -2.69 15.72 -5.11
C ASN A 2 -1.86 16.41 -6.20
N PRO A 3 -2.33 17.53 -6.80
CA PRO A 3 -1.61 18.23 -7.87
C PRO A 3 -0.21 18.72 -7.44
N ASN A 4 -0.06 19.18 -6.20
CA ASN A 4 1.23 19.66 -5.69
C ASN A 4 2.26 18.52 -5.58
N ALA A 5 1.84 17.30 -5.25
CA ALA A 5 2.71 16.15 -5.23
C ALA A 5 3.19 15.76 -6.63
N ILE A 6 2.33 15.92 -7.64
CA ILE A 6 2.69 15.68 -9.05
C ILE A 6 3.78 16.66 -9.48
N VAL A 7 3.57 17.96 -9.25
CA VAL A 7 4.54 19.00 -9.60
C VAL A 7 5.88 18.75 -8.93
N GLY A 8 5.89 18.57 -7.60
CA GLY A 8 7.13 18.36 -6.85
C GLY A 8 7.89 17.11 -7.27
N LEU A 9 7.18 16.01 -7.59
CA LEU A 9 7.81 14.78 -8.06
C LEU A 9 8.40 14.94 -9.47
N THR A 10 7.70 15.66 -10.34
CA THR A 10 8.19 15.94 -11.71
C THR A 10 9.47 16.80 -11.67
N GLU A 11 9.49 17.85 -10.85
CA GLU A 11 10.67 18.69 -10.66
C GLU A 11 11.84 17.88 -10.08
N PHE A 12 11.61 17.11 -9.03
CA PHE A 12 12.64 16.24 -8.44
C PHE A 12 13.24 15.26 -9.45
N MET A 13 12.42 14.64 -10.28
CA MET A 13 12.89 13.72 -11.30
C MET A 13 13.73 14.41 -12.40
N ALA A 14 13.37 15.63 -12.78
CA ALA A 14 14.13 16.42 -13.74
C ALA A 14 15.52 16.75 -13.18
N ASP A 15 15.59 17.27 -11.94
CA ASP A 15 16.82 17.66 -11.26
C ASP A 15 17.77 16.49 -11.02
N THR A 16 17.24 15.32 -10.70
CA THR A 16 18.02 14.11 -10.40
C THR A 16 18.35 13.27 -11.64
N LYS A 17 17.88 13.66 -12.84
CA LYS A 17 17.99 12.90 -14.09
C LYS A 17 17.33 11.50 -14.03
N LEU A 18 16.44 11.26 -13.10
CA LEU A 18 15.70 10.02 -12.95
C LEU A 18 14.66 9.82 -14.05
N SER A 19 14.21 10.88 -14.72
CA SER A 19 13.29 10.85 -15.86
C SER A 19 13.74 9.94 -17.01
N ARG A 20 15.02 9.60 -17.08
CA ARG A 20 15.53 8.62 -18.07
C ARG A 20 15.27 7.16 -17.71
N LYS A 21 14.91 6.88 -16.45
CA LYS A 21 14.75 5.52 -15.90
C LYS A 21 13.37 5.27 -15.33
N ILE A 22 12.63 6.32 -15.02
CA ILE A 22 11.35 6.28 -14.33
C ILE A 22 10.33 7.00 -15.21
N GLU A 23 9.24 6.33 -15.51
CA GLU A 23 8.05 6.91 -16.13
C GLU A 23 7.04 7.20 -15.03
N LEU A 24 6.45 8.41 -15.03
CA LEU A 24 5.38 8.80 -14.12
C LEU A 24 4.05 8.62 -14.81
N ASP A 25 3.14 7.91 -14.16
CA ASP A 25 1.73 7.83 -14.53
C ASP A 25 0.87 8.28 -13.35
N PHE A 26 -0.26 8.91 -13.66
CA PHE A 26 -1.17 9.46 -12.67
C PHE A 26 -2.58 8.94 -12.92
N GLY A 27 -3.16 8.35 -11.90
CA GLY A 27 -4.49 7.78 -12.00
C GLY A 27 -4.86 7.00 -10.75
N HIS A 28 -5.94 6.23 -10.85
CA HIS A 28 -6.32 5.27 -9.85
C HIS A 28 -5.53 3.99 -10.06
N LEU A 29 -4.86 3.51 -9.01
CA LEU A 29 -4.03 2.28 -8.99
C LEU A 29 -3.02 2.24 -10.15
N PHE A 30 -3.28 1.42 -11.16
CA PHE A 30 -2.38 1.19 -12.29
C PHE A 30 -2.52 2.21 -13.42
N GLY A 31 -3.44 3.19 -13.29
CA GLY A 31 -3.67 4.18 -14.33
C GLY A 31 -3.92 3.54 -15.71
N LYS A 32 -3.10 3.94 -16.70
CA LYS A 32 -3.15 3.41 -18.07
C LYS A 32 -2.14 2.29 -18.33
N TRP A 33 -1.43 1.86 -17.28
CA TRP A 33 -0.40 0.81 -17.42
C TRP A 33 -1.04 -0.55 -17.72
N GLU A 34 -0.74 -1.12 -18.87
CA GLU A 34 -1.26 -2.43 -19.32
C GLU A 34 -0.17 -3.48 -19.53
N LYS A 35 1.11 -3.09 -19.42
CA LYS A 35 2.23 -4.02 -19.63
C LYS A 35 2.37 -4.97 -18.45
N GLN A 36 2.92 -6.14 -18.73
CA GLN A 36 3.31 -7.08 -17.69
C GLN A 36 4.68 -6.74 -17.10
N THR A 37 4.89 -7.07 -15.84
CA THR A 37 6.12 -6.83 -15.09
C THR A 37 6.44 -8.01 -14.17
N GLU A 38 7.69 -8.11 -13.78
CA GLU A 38 8.17 -9.12 -12.82
C GLU A 38 7.93 -8.70 -11.37
N LEU A 39 7.77 -7.39 -11.12
CA LEU A 39 7.64 -6.84 -9.78
C LEU A 39 6.64 -5.69 -9.75
N ILE A 40 5.74 -5.75 -8.78
CA ILE A 40 4.88 -4.63 -8.36
C ILE A 40 5.18 -4.33 -6.91
N VAL A 41 5.42 -3.05 -6.58
CA VAL A 41 5.57 -2.57 -5.20
C VAL A 41 4.43 -1.62 -4.88
N PHE A 42 3.73 -1.87 -3.78
CA PHE A 42 2.58 -1.10 -3.37
C PHE A 42 2.71 -0.63 -1.92
N ASN A 43 2.61 0.67 -1.73
CA ASN A 43 2.48 1.29 -0.41
C ASN A 43 1.08 1.95 -0.32
N PRO A 44 0.05 1.19 0.06
CA PRO A 44 -1.32 1.70 0.17
C PRO A 44 -1.49 2.60 1.40
N PRO A 45 -2.62 3.32 1.49
CA PRO A 45 -3.11 3.81 2.77
C PRO A 45 -3.28 2.65 3.77
N TRP A 46 -3.05 2.91 5.06
CA TRP A 46 -3.09 1.87 6.10
C TRP A 46 -4.39 1.85 6.92
N LEU A 47 -5.20 2.89 6.80
CA LEU A 47 -6.44 3.02 7.55
C LEU A 47 -7.66 2.91 6.62
N PRO A 48 -8.71 2.18 7.01
CA PRO A 48 -9.95 2.18 6.26
C PRO A 48 -10.67 3.53 6.41
N ALA A 49 -11.41 3.93 5.38
CA ALA A 49 -12.18 5.18 5.35
C ALA A 49 -13.21 5.28 6.49
N SER A 50 -13.67 4.15 7.02
CA SER A 50 -14.55 4.10 8.18
C SER A 50 -13.93 4.65 9.47
N TYR A 51 -12.61 4.81 9.53
CA TYR A 51 -11.91 5.39 10.67
C TYR A 51 -12.09 6.91 10.79
N ASP A 52 -12.23 7.59 9.67
CA ASP A 52 -12.46 9.04 9.63
C ASP A 52 -13.57 9.35 8.62
N PRO A 53 -14.82 9.42 9.07
CA PRO A 53 -15.96 9.71 8.20
C PRO A 53 -15.94 11.14 7.62
N GLU A 54 -15.17 12.06 8.20
CA GLU A 54 -14.93 13.40 7.69
C GLU A 54 -13.69 13.49 6.80
N GLY A 55 -12.84 12.46 6.86
CA GLY A 55 -11.56 12.40 6.16
C GLY A 55 -11.76 12.21 4.67
N ASN A 56 -11.17 13.10 3.90
CA ASN A 56 -11.21 13.06 2.45
C ASN A 56 -9.83 12.79 1.82
N ASP A 57 -8.84 12.40 2.62
CA ASP A 57 -7.50 12.16 2.09
C ASP A 57 -7.31 10.69 1.71
N GLU A 58 -7.57 10.39 0.43
CA GLU A 58 -7.35 9.07 -0.17
C GLU A 58 -5.88 8.59 -0.07
N ALA A 59 -4.95 9.46 0.30
CA ALA A 59 -3.56 9.06 0.54
C ALA A 59 -3.38 8.43 1.93
N ILE A 60 -4.30 8.66 2.85
CA ILE A 60 -4.27 8.18 4.24
C ILE A 60 -5.28 7.05 4.45
N TYR A 61 -6.44 7.15 3.81
CA TYR A 61 -7.57 6.23 4.01
C TYR A 61 -7.92 5.47 2.74
N TYR A 62 -8.18 4.16 2.89
CA TYR A 62 -8.63 3.32 1.79
C TYR A 62 -10.12 3.00 1.89
N ASN A 63 -10.80 3.00 0.75
CA ASN A 63 -12.17 2.50 0.65
C ASN A 63 -12.19 0.96 0.50
N GLU A 64 -13.37 0.37 0.61
CA GLU A 64 -13.57 -1.09 0.58
C GLU A 64 -13.11 -1.76 -0.73
N ASN A 65 -13.07 -1.01 -1.84
CA ASN A 65 -12.73 -1.55 -3.15
C ASN A 65 -11.23 -1.47 -3.47
N LEU A 66 -10.45 -0.66 -2.73
CA LEU A 66 -9.04 -0.44 -3.04
C LEU A 66 -8.25 -1.75 -3.18
N PHE A 67 -8.32 -2.62 -2.20
CA PHE A 67 -7.56 -3.87 -2.20
C PHE A 67 -8.08 -4.90 -3.21
N PRO A 68 -9.40 -5.17 -3.30
CA PRO A 68 -9.94 -6.02 -4.36
C PRO A 68 -9.53 -5.59 -5.77
N ASP A 69 -9.69 -4.32 -6.09
CA ASP A 69 -9.34 -3.76 -7.40
C ASP A 69 -7.82 -3.82 -7.65
N PHE A 70 -7.03 -3.53 -6.61
CA PHE A 70 -5.58 -3.61 -6.68
C PHE A 70 -5.11 -5.05 -6.95
N PHE A 71 -5.59 -6.05 -6.20
CA PHE A 71 -5.18 -7.44 -6.39
C PHE A 71 -5.61 -7.98 -7.76
N GLU A 72 -6.80 -7.62 -8.23
CA GLU A 72 -7.24 -7.99 -9.58
C GLU A 72 -6.34 -7.34 -10.65
N GLY A 73 -6.05 -6.06 -10.50
CA GLY A 73 -5.18 -5.33 -11.41
C GLY A 73 -3.73 -5.84 -11.40
N ALA A 74 -3.19 -6.16 -10.23
CA ALA A 74 -1.85 -6.73 -10.08
C ALA A 74 -1.74 -8.13 -10.70
N LYS A 75 -2.76 -8.97 -10.49
CA LYS A 75 -2.82 -10.31 -11.09
C LYS A 75 -2.69 -10.28 -12.62
N LYS A 76 -3.37 -9.34 -13.27
CA LYS A 76 -3.34 -9.19 -14.73
C LYS A 76 -1.98 -8.69 -15.27
N ARG A 77 -1.24 -7.97 -14.42
CA ARG A 77 0.00 -7.25 -14.81
C ARG A 77 1.28 -7.93 -14.35
N LEU A 78 1.20 -8.85 -13.42
CA LEU A 78 2.36 -9.65 -13.04
C LEU A 78 2.54 -10.82 -14.01
N LEU A 79 3.79 -11.04 -14.40
CA LEU A 79 4.19 -12.28 -15.05
C LEU A 79 3.93 -13.48 -14.14
N PRO A 80 3.80 -14.71 -14.66
CA PRO A 80 3.81 -15.91 -13.84
C PRO A 80 5.04 -15.92 -12.93
N GLU A 81 4.86 -16.26 -11.65
CA GLU A 81 5.89 -16.19 -10.60
C GLU A 81 6.44 -14.78 -10.31
N GLY A 82 5.88 -13.74 -10.94
CA GLY A 82 6.19 -12.34 -10.61
C GLY A 82 5.82 -12.00 -9.18
N LYS A 83 6.50 -11.01 -8.60
CA LYS A 83 6.39 -10.70 -7.18
C LYS A 83 5.58 -9.42 -6.94
N LEU A 84 4.70 -9.53 -5.97
CA LEU A 84 3.97 -8.41 -5.39
C LEU A 84 4.51 -8.11 -4.01
N VAL A 85 5.05 -6.91 -3.80
CA VAL A 85 5.57 -6.45 -2.52
C VAL A 85 4.65 -5.36 -1.97
N ILE A 86 4.10 -5.58 -0.77
CA ILE A 86 3.17 -4.63 -0.14
C ILE A 86 3.73 -4.22 1.21
N LEU A 87 3.83 -2.90 1.43
CA LEU A 87 4.12 -2.33 2.75
C LEU A 87 2.80 -1.96 3.42
N PHE A 88 2.51 -2.59 4.56
CA PHE A 88 1.26 -2.38 5.28
C PHE A 88 1.51 -2.25 6.79
N SER A 89 0.46 -2.04 7.58
CA SER A 89 0.53 -1.97 9.04
C SER A 89 -0.70 -2.64 9.65
N ASN A 90 -0.53 -3.23 10.82
CA ASN A 90 -1.63 -3.75 11.62
C ASN A 90 -2.41 -2.66 12.38
N LEU A 91 -2.20 -1.39 12.02
CA LEU A 91 -2.78 -0.25 12.74
C LEU A 91 -4.30 -0.32 12.86
N ALA A 92 -5.00 -0.68 11.79
CA ALA A 92 -6.45 -0.78 11.79
C ALA A 92 -6.97 -1.88 12.74
N GLN A 93 -6.21 -2.98 12.89
CA GLN A 93 -6.55 -4.10 13.78
C GLN A 93 -6.31 -3.74 15.25
N ILE A 94 -5.16 -3.15 15.58
CA ILE A 94 -4.83 -2.79 16.97
C ILE A 94 -5.69 -1.64 17.51
N THR A 95 -6.20 -0.79 16.61
CA THR A 95 -7.16 0.27 16.97
C THR A 95 -8.61 -0.20 16.96
N ASN A 96 -8.87 -1.49 16.68
CA ASN A 96 -10.20 -2.10 16.60
C ASN A 96 -11.14 -1.43 15.57
N VAL A 97 -10.60 -0.79 14.54
CA VAL A 97 -11.38 -0.21 13.45
C VAL A 97 -11.94 -1.30 12.54
N THR A 98 -11.14 -2.32 12.30
CA THR A 98 -11.55 -3.55 11.60
C THR A 98 -10.80 -4.75 12.15
N LYS A 99 -11.42 -5.93 12.03
CA LYS A 99 -10.74 -7.21 12.28
C LYS A 99 -10.10 -7.77 11.03
N ASP A 100 -10.57 -7.32 9.87
CA ASP A 100 -10.13 -7.84 8.58
C ASP A 100 -8.79 -7.24 8.19
N HIS A 101 -7.86 -8.11 7.82
CA HIS A 101 -6.59 -7.71 7.23
C HIS A 101 -6.67 -7.96 5.72
N PRO A 102 -6.59 -6.92 4.87
CA PRO A 102 -6.90 -7.08 3.44
C PRO A 102 -5.97 -8.04 2.70
N ILE A 103 -4.70 -8.13 3.12
CA ILE A 103 -3.73 -9.04 2.49
C ILE A 103 -3.99 -10.50 2.94
N GLU A 104 -4.28 -10.73 4.21
CA GLU A 104 -4.64 -12.05 4.71
C GLU A 104 -5.93 -12.55 4.08
N LYS A 105 -6.90 -11.67 3.90
CA LYS A 105 -8.15 -11.98 3.20
C LYS A 105 -7.89 -12.41 1.75
N GLU A 106 -7.02 -11.71 1.02
CA GLU A 106 -6.63 -12.12 -0.33
C GLU A 106 -5.99 -13.50 -0.35
N LEU A 107 -5.10 -13.81 0.59
CA LEU A 107 -4.42 -15.11 0.67
C LEU A 107 -5.35 -16.25 1.02
N THR A 108 -6.40 -16.00 1.82
CA THR A 108 -7.33 -17.06 2.27
C THR A 108 -8.53 -17.24 1.34
N GLU A 109 -9.04 -16.17 0.75
CA GLU A 109 -10.27 -16.16 -0.03
C GLU A 109 -10.05 -15.85 -1.52
N GLY A 110 -9.08 -14.99 -1.84
CA GLY A 110 -8.83 -14.52 -3.20
C GLY A 110 -8.14 -15.55 -4.09
N GLY A 111 -7.17 -16.27 -3.55
CA GLY A 111 -6.45 -17.35 -4.21
C GLY A 111 -5.62 -16.95 -5.44
N ARG A 112 -5.38 -15.64 -5.64
CA ARG A 112 -4.61 -15.13 -6.79
C ARG A 112 -3.11 -15.16 -6.56
N PHE A 113 -2.70 -15.17 -5.29
CA PHE A 113 -1.32 -15.07 -4.86
C PHE A 113 -1.00 -16.10 -3.81
N GLN A 114 0.27 -16.50 -3.75
CA GLN A 114 0.84 -17.30 -2.68
C GLN A 114 1.78 -16.48 -1.83
N LEU A 115 1.74 -16.66 -0.51
CA LEU A 115 2.68 -16.00 0.39
C LEU A 115 4.09 -16.60 0.24
N GLU A 116 5.06 -15.76 -0.12
CA GLU A 116 6.48 -16.13 -0.06
C GLU A 116 7.05 -15.84 1.33
N LYS A 117 6.84 -14.62 1.82
CA LYS A 117 7.26 -14.22 3.18
C LYS A 117 6.52 -12.97 3.66
N CYS A 118 6.45 -12.82 4.97
CA CYS A 118 6.05 -11.59 5.64
C CYS A 118 7.11 -11.20 6.67
N LEU A 119 7.66 -10.00 6.55
CA LEU A 119 8.60 -9.43 7.50
C LEU A 119 7.87 -8.38 8.33
N LYS A 120 7.91 -8.54 9.66
CA LYS A 120 7.26 -7.61 10.59
C LYS A 120 8.29 -6.86 11.41
N LYS A 121 8.04 -5.58 11.65
CA LYS A 121 8.89 -4.74 12.47
C LYS A 121 8.05 -3.78 13.29
N THR A 122 8.27 -3.77 14.60
CA THR A 122 7.64 -2.82 15.51
C THR A 122 8.01 -1.39 15.14
N VAL A 123 7.01 -0.52 15.09
CA VAL A 123 7.21 0.91 14.85
C VAL A 123 7.92 1.52 16.03
N LYS A 124 8.95 2.34 15.77
CA LYS A 124 9.64 3.07 16.84
C LYS A 124 8.65 3.97 17.58
N ALA A 125 8.84 4.10 18.88
CA ALA A 125 8.06 5.02 19.70
C ALA A 125 7.92 6.39 19.04
N ALA A 126 6.68 6.92 19.07
CA ALA A 126 6.41 8.22 18.49
C ALA A 126 7.32 9.30 19.09
N SER A 127 7.78 10.22 18.26
CA SER A 127 8.43 11.44 18.75
C SER A 127 7.44 12.23 19.61
N GLU A 128 7.96 13.09 20.50
CA GLU A 128 7.09 13.93 21.35
C GLU A 128 6.03 14.75 20.58
N LYS A 129 6.32 15.07 19.32
CA LYS A 129 5.41 15.78 18.41
C LYS A 129 4.24 14.93 17.90
N THR A 130 4.34 13.60 17.95
CA THR A 130 3.34 12.65 17.40
C THR A 130 2.66 11.82 18.48
N LYS A 131 2.73 12.22 19.75
CA LYS A 131 2.06 11.60 20.90
C LYS A 131 0.54 11.78 20.83
N ARG A 132 -0.14 11.15 19.87
CA ARG A 132 -1.61 11.13 19.88
C ARG A 132 -2.17 10.00 20.73
N ASP A 133 -1.54 8.85 20.79
CA ASP A 133 -1.86 7.76 21.72
C ASP A 133 -0.66 6.83 21.90
N PRO A 134 -0.01 6.81 23.08
CA PRO A 134 1.14 5.96 23.32
C PRO A 134 0.80 4.47 23.46
N HIS A 135 -0.47 4.10 23.70
CA HIS A 135 -0.83 2.71 24.02
C HIS A 135 -0.86 1.81 22.79
N TRP A 136 -1.39 2.25 21.67
CA TRP A 136 -1.44 1.42 20.46
C TRP A 136 -0.14 1.40 19.68
N ARG A 137 0.69 2.47 19.74
CA ARG A 137 1.98 2.51 19.03
C ARG A 137 3.00 1.49 19.53
N SER A 138 2.90 1.03 20.78
CA SER A 138 3.80 -0.02 21.28
C SER A 138 3.53 -1.39 20.65
N SER A 139 2.33 -1.60 20.12
CA SER A 139 1.91 -2.83 19.43
C SER A 139 1.75 -2.67 17.91
N GLU A 140 2.01 -1.47 17.37
CA GLU A 140 1.99 -1.24 15.93
C GLU A 140 3.20 -1.89 15.26
N GLU A 141 2.94 -2.70 14.24
CA GLU A 141 3.93 -3.33 13.40
C GLU A 141 3.75 -2.87 11.95
N VAL A 142 4.86 -2.55 11.32
CA VAL A 142 4.93 -2.43 9.87
C VAL A 142 5.26 -3.79 9.30
N GLU A 143 4.56 -4.16 8.26
CA GLU A 143 4.59 -5.46 7.63
C GLU A 143 5.01 -5.32 6.17
N LEU A 144 6.05 -6.04 5.78
CA LEU A 144 6.44 -6.17 4.37
C LEU A 144 6.03 -7.55 3.88
N TRP A 145 4.99 -7.57 3.08
CA TRP A 145 4.45 -8.78 2.47
C TRP A 145 5.07 -9.00 1.09
N VAL A 146 5.56 -10.20 0.83
CA VAL A 146 6.01 -10.63 -0.49
C VAL A 146 5.15 -11.79 -0.94
N LEU A 147 4.40 -11.57 -2.01
CA LEU A 147 3.48 -12.53 -2.59
C LEU A 147 3.96 -12.92 -3.99
N ILE A 148 3.69 -14.15 -4.40
CA ILE A 148 4.00 -14.68 -5.73
C ILE A 148 2.70 -14.82 -6.51
N ASN A 149 2.73 -14.40 -7.77
CA ASN A 149 1.64 -14.57 -8.72
C ASN A 149 1.58 -16.05 -9.19
N ILE A 150 0.49 -16.77 -8.85
CA ILE A 150 0.28 -18.20 -9.15
C ILE A 150 -0.72 -18.43 -10.27
#